data_f73e735eac59f4cebe972199334bd8d8
#
_entry.id   f73e735eac59f4cebe972199334bd8d8
#
_cell.length_a   1.000
_cell.length_b   1.000
_cell.length_c   1.000
_cell.angle_alpha   90.00
_cell.angle_beta   90.00
_cell.angle_gamma   90.00
#
_symmetry.space_group_name_H-M   'P 1'
#
loop_
_entity.id
_entity.type
_entity.pdbx_description
1 polymer ?
#
loop_
_entity_poly.entity_id
_entity_poly.type
_entity_poly.pdbx_seq_one_letter_code
_entity_poly.pdbx_strand_id
1 'polypeptide(L)'
;MRDTTSKPDREQALGQIRTAMIEKKLTQAELADASDCHEKTIQNLLAGRSVRDQTLFDVCMVLGLDFVRLKDAWHGAAAPGGPMELRGEGGGNVAPTYMGAYSRAAVDHFIGNYLTIRPAFSVPGAIIAYRTDILWDPDWPSLLFEERERPDAPYAHRGRLYIPASSPFIHLVSLTKGAMRMVVVSQVDRAGEMRGIITTLNKQRASFLPVSAPIVYAKRDAFGPNAFGEIREGAPQFAPYKALLEDTVSEGYARLVGV
;
A
#
# COMPACT_ATOMS: atom_id res chain seq x y z
N MET A 1 24.25 26.39 -30.79
CA MET A 1 24.39 26.53 -29.34
C MET A 1 23.98 25.21 -28.72
N ARG A 2 24.94 24.38 -28.29
CA ARG A 2 24.66 23.03 -27.72
C ARG A 2 24.46 23.22 -26.21
N ASP A 3 23.32 22.75 -25.74
CA ASP A 3 22.89 22.75 -24.34
C ASP A 3 23.88 21.93 -23.49
N THR A 4 24.59 22.59 -22.57
CA THR A 4 25.63 22.00 -21.70
C THR A 4 25.14 21.81 -20.25
N THR A 5 23.85 21.89 -19.98
CA THR A 5 23.26 21.90 -18.61
C THR A 5 22.90 20.52 -18.04
N SER A 6 23.00 19.40 -18.81
CA SER A 6 22.53 18.08 -18.34
C SER A 6 23.63 17.14 -17.80
N LYS A 7 24.90 17.58 -17.75
CA LYS A 7 26.03 16.72 -17.37
C LYS A 7 26.18 16.44 -15.87
N PRO A 8 26.05 17.41 -14.93
CA PRO A 8 26.29 17.17 -13.50
C PRO A 8 25.29 16.22 -12.85
N ASP A 9 24.03 16.29 -13.23
CA ASP A 9 22.95 15.50 -12.59
C ASP A 9 23.06 14.01 -12.96
N ARG A 10 23.40 13.71 -14.22
CA ARG A 10 23.63 12.33 -14.67
C ARG A 10 24.86 11.70 -14.04
N GLU A 11 25.94 12.45 -13.80
CA GLU A 11 27.11 11.97 -13.07
C GLU A 11 26.78 11.64 -11.61
N GLN A 12 25.92 12.40 -10.99
CA GLN A 12 25.43 12.13 -9.64
C GLN A 12 24.60 10.84 -9.59
N ALA A 13 23.69 10.65 -10.53
CA ALA A 13 22.92 9.41 -10.66
C ALA A 13 23.82 8.18 -10.86
N LEU A 14 24.83 8.29 -11.72
CA LEU A 14 25.84 7.25 -11.90
C LEU A 14 26.63 6.96 -10.64
N GLY A 15 26.97 8.00 -9.86
CA GLY A 15 27.61 7.85 -8.57
C GLY A 15 26.78 7.03 -7.60
N GLN A 16 25.49 7.31 -7.50
CA GLN A 16 24.54 6.56 -6.65
C GLN A 16 24.44 5.08 -7.06
N ILE A 17 24.31 4.80 -8.36
CA ILE A 17 24.25 3.42 -8.87
C ILE A 17 25.54 2.66 -8.50
N ARG A 18 26.70 3.24 -8.75
CA ARG A 18 28.01 2.61 -8.45
C ARG A 18 28.19 2.36 -6.94
N THR A 19 27.82 3.34 -6.11
CA THR A 19 27.90 3.20 -4.65
C THR A 19 27.00 2.05 -4.17
N ALA A 20 25.75 2.00 -4.63
CA ALA A 20 24.82 0.94 -4.26
C ALA A 20 25.28 -0.45 -4.74
N MET A 21 25.91 -0.55 -5.92
CA MET A 21 26.51 -1.79 -6.39
C MET A 21 27.66 -2.26 -5.47
N ILE A 22 28.52 -1.34 -5.02
CA ILE A 22 29.63 -1.65 -4.11
C ILE A 22 29.08 -2.10 -2.74
N GLU A 23 28.10 -1.39 -2.19
CA GLU A 23 27.48 -1.72 -0.90
C GLU A 23 26.85 -3.11 -0.92
N LYS A 24 26.20 -3.46 -2.02
CA LYS A 24 25.56 -4.79 -2.23
C LYS A 24 26.53 -5.84 -2.76
N LYS A 25 27.80 -5.48 -3.04
CA LYS A 25 28.84 -6.35 -3.61
C LYS A 25 28.41 -7.02 -4.93
N LEU A 26 27.64 -6.31 -5.76
CA LEU A 26 27.16 -6.82 -7.04
C LEU A 26 28.13 -6.46 -8.16
N THR A 27 28.46 -7.44 -8.99
CA THR A 27 29.13 -7.26 -10.28
C THR A 27 28.16 -6.77 -11.34
N GLN A 28 28.68 -6.32 -12.49
CA GLN A 28 27.83 -5.91 -13.62
C GLN A 28 26.99 -7.08 -14.18
N ALA A 29 27.56 -8.28 -14.20
CA ALA A 29 26.88 -9.48 -14.66
C ALA A 29 25.74 -9.88 -13.68
N GLU A 30 26.00 -9.87 -12.37
CA GLU A 30 24.98 -10.16 -11.35
C GLU A 30 23.87 -9.13 -11.33
N LEU A 31 24.19 -7.83 -11.52
CA LEU A 31 23.17 -6.79 -11.64
C LEU A 31 22.34 -6.98 -12.91
N ALA A 32 22.95 -7.37 -14.01
CA ALA A 32 22.24 -7.63 -15.27
C ALA A 32 21.26 -8.80 -15.14
N ASP A 33 21.71 -9.89 -14.54
CA ASP A 33 20.87 -11.06 -14.26
C ASP A 33 19.70 -10.74 -13.33
N ALA A 34 19.97 -10.04 -12.22
CA ALA A 34 18.96 -9.62 -11.26
C ALA A 34 17.96 -8.58 -11.82
N SER A 35 18.34 -7.81 -12.85
CA SER A 35 17.49 -6.80 -13.52
C SER A 35 16.89 -7.30 -14.83
N ASP A 36 16.96 -8.60 -15.10
CA ASP A 36 16.45 -9.25 -16.33
C ASP A 36 16.88 -8.52 -17.63
N CYS A 37 18.17 -8.16 -17.72
CA CYS A 37 18.71 -7.48 -18.88
C CYS A 37 20.11 -7.98 -19.27
N HIS A 38 20.55 -7.64 -20.48
CA HIS A 38 21.89 -8.01 -20.94
C HIS A 38 22.97 -7.20 -20.20
N GLU A 39 24.10 -7.82 -19.87
CA GLU A 39 25.27 -7.18 -19.25
C GLU A 39 25.72 -5.93 -20.04
N LYS A 40 25.66 -5.98 -21.39
CA LYS A 40 25.94 -4.82 -22.23
C LYS A 40 25.02 -3.64 -21.97
N THR A 41 23.80 -3.86 -21.52
CA THR A 41 22.84 -2.81 -21.12
C THR A 41 23.31 -2.15 -19.84
N ILE A 42 23.78 -2.91 -18.85
CA ILE A 42 24.38 -2.39 -17.62
C ILE A 42 25.68 -1.64 -17.91
N GLN A 43 26.52 -2.15 -18.80
CA GLN A 43 27.72 -1.44 -19.26
C GLN A 43 27.38 -0.09 -19.90
N ASN A 44 26.35 -0.02 -20.72
CA ASN A 44 25.88 1.23 -21.32
C ASN A 44 25.34 2.19 -20.25
N LEU A 45 24.57 1.70 -19.29
CA LEU A 45 24.06 2.46 -18.15
C LEU A 45 25.23 3.08 -17.37
N LEU A 46 26.20 2.28 -16.96
CA LEU A 46 27.36 2.72 -16.19
C LEU A 46 28.33 3.63 -16.97
N ALA A 47 28.27 3.57 -18.32
CA ALA A 47 28.96 4.51 -19.19
C ALA A 47 28.17 5.82 -19.42
N GLY A 48 27.04 6.02 -18.75
CA GLY A 48 26.20 7.20 -18.90
C GLY A 48 25.45 7.27 -20.22
N ARG A 49 25.31 6.17 -20.96
CA ARG A 49 24.54 6.11 -22.20
C ARG A 49 23.07 5.97 -21.88
N SER A 50 22.21 6.45 -22.79
CA SER A 50 20.76 6.30 -22.65
C SER A 50 20.35 4.83 -22.61
N VAL A 51 19.51 4.46 -21.66
CA VAL A 51 18.86 3.18 -21.51
C VAL A 51 17.36 3.40 -21.42
N ARG A 52 16.56 2.35 -21.58
CA ARG A 52 15.10 2.42 -21.44
C ARG A 52 14.74 2.70 -19.98
N ASP A 53 13.68 3.47 -19.75
CA ASP A 53 13.17 3.76 -18.40
C ASP A 53 12.85 2.48 -17.63
N GLN A 54 12.34 1.45 -18.28
CA GLN A 54 12.10 0.14 -17.67
C GLN A 54 13.39 -0.47 -17.10
N THR A 55 14.48 -0.47 -17.88
CA THR A 55 15.78 -0.97 -17.39
C THR A 55 16.29 -0.16 -16.19
N LEU A 56 16.13 1.16 -16.26
CA LEU A 56 16.51 2.03 -15.13
C LEU A 56 15.68 1.72 -13.89
N PHE A 57 14.39 1.46 -14.05
CA PHE A 57 13.48 1.06 -12.98
C PHE A 57 13.92 -0.28 -12.36
N ASP A 58 14.17 -1.31 -13.18
CA ASP A 58 14.55 -2.64 -12.71
C ASP A 58 15.88 -2.61 -11.94
N VAL A 59 16.86 -1.84 -12.44
CA VAL A 59 18.13 -1.58 -11.75
C VAL A 59 17.91 -0.87 -10.41
N CYS A 60 17.05 0.14 -10.36
CA CYS A 60 16.72 0.83 -9.11
C CYS A 60 16.09 -0.11 -8.09
N MET A 61 15.20 -0.99 -8.51
CA MET A 61 14.56 -1.99 -7.64
C MET A 61 15.58 -2.96 -7.04
N VAL A 62 16.50 -3.48 -7.85
CA VAL A 62 17.58 -4.38 -7.39
C VAL A 62 18.52 -3.67 -6.42
N LEU A 63 18.90 -2.43 -6.72
CA LEU A 63 19.83 -1.65 -5.91
C LEU A 63 19.19 -0.97 -4.71
N GLY A 64 17.85 -0.89 -4.63
CA GLY A 64 17.12 -0.19 -3.57
C GLY A 64 17.24 1.34 -3.69
N LEU A 65 17.35 1.83 -4.92
CA LEU A 65 17.44 3.26 -5.23
C LEU A 65 16.06 3.82 -5.58
N ASP A 66 15.85 5.11 -5.30
CA ASP A 66 14.64 5.83 -5.71
C ASP A 66 14.65 6.07 -7.22
N PHE A 67 13.77 5.36 -7.93
CA PHE A 67 13.67 5.45 -9.38
C PHE A 67 13.30 6.85 -9.86
N VAL A 68 12.38 7.54 -9.19
CA VAL A 68 11.90 8.86 -9.64
C VAL A 68 13.06 9.86 -9.60
N ARG A 69 13.77 9.91 -8.49
CA ARG A 69 14.95 10.76 -8.32
C ARG A 69 16.04 10.44 -9.33
N LEU A 70 16.32 9.16 -9.49
CA LEU A 70 17.38 8.74 -10.38
C LEU A 70 17.02 9.01 -11.85
N LYS A 71 15.75 8.84 -12.22
CA LYS A 71 15.23 9.16 -13.54
C LYS A 71 15.33 10.65 -13.86
N ASP A 72 14.95 11.53 -12.93
CA ASP A 72 15.03 12.98 -13.10
C ASP A 72 16.48 13.43 -13.28
N ALA A 73 17.39 12.95 -12.43
CA ALA A 73 18.82 13.18 -12.57
C ALA A 73 19.39 12.58 -13.87
N TRP A 74 18.89 11.43 -14.30
CA TRP A 74 19.31 10.75 -15.52
C TRP A 74 18.92 11.51 -16.79
N HIS A 75 17.75 12.12 -16.82
CA HIS A 75 17.25 12.89 -17.97
C HIS A 75 17.58 14.37 -17.92
N GLY A 76 18.20 14.86 -16.84
CA GLY A 76 18.64 16.25 -16.68
C GLY A 76 17.51 17.23 -16.38
N ALA A 77 16.42 16.78 -15.74
CA ALA A 77 15.44 17.65 -15.17
C ALA A 77 16.04 18.32 -13.91
N ALA A 78 16.18 19.64 -13.92
CA ALA A 78 16.82 20.38 -12.83
C ALA A 78 16.11 20.13 -11.50
N ALA A 79 16.82 19.57 -10.52
CA ALA A 79 16.33 19.42 -9.17
C ALA A 79 16.25 20.78 -8.48
N PRO A 80 15.12 21.17 -7.88
CA PRO A 80 15.12 22.26 -6.92
C PRO A 80 15.85 21.78 -5.65
N GLY A 81 16.92 22.47 -5.28
CA GLY A 81 17.75 22.13 -4.14
C GLY A 81 17.04 22.28 -2.81
N GLY A 82 17.05 21.22 -2.01
CA GLY A 82 16.59 21.15 -0.63
C GLY A 82 16.49 19.70 -0.18
N PRO A 83 16.52 19.38 1.15
CA PRO A 83 16.29 18.02 1.61
C PRO A 83 14.90 17.58 1.16
N MET A 84 14.85 16.53 0.33
CA MET A 84 13.65 16.11 -0.38
C MET A 84 12.73 15.34 0.55
N GLU A 85 11.80 16.06 1.16
CA GLU A 85 10.49 15.49 1.47
C GLU A 85 9.92 14.93 0.16
N LEU A 86 9.31 13.74 0.23
CA LEU A 86 8.53 13.12 -0.86
C LEU A 86 7.33 14.02 -1.22
N ARG A 87 7.59 15.17 -1.82
CA ARG A 87 6.54 16.02 -2.40
C ARG A 87 6.21 15.46 -3.77
N GLY A 88 5.03 14.83 -3.86
CA GLY A 88 4.42 14.53 -5.15
C GLY A 88 4.33 15.82 -5.98
N GLU A 89 4.80 15.80 -7.22
CA GLU A 89 4.58 16.85 -8.20
C GLU A 89 3.08 16.89 -8.55
N GLY A 90 2.38 17.76 -7.89
CA GLY A 90 0.96 18.01 -8.00
C GLY A 90 0.51 18.54 -6.65
N GLY A 91 0.31 19.85 -6.52
CA GLY A 91 0.02 20.47 -5.24
C GLY A 91 -0.99 19.66 -4.43
N GLY A 92 -0.61 19.14 -3.29
CA GLY A 92 -1.36 18.55 -2.16
C GLY A 92 -2.55 17.61 -2.40
N ASN A 93 -2.95 17.36 -3.66
CA ASN A 93 -4.21 16.73 -4.02
C ASN A 93 -4.09 15.47 -4.91
N VAL A 94 -2.90 14.96 -5.21
CA VAL A 94 -2.70 13.76 -6.03
C VAL A 94 -1.75 12.82 -5.32
N ALA A 95 -2.16 11.55 -5.20
CA ALA A 95 -1.36 10.49 -4.61
C ALA A 95 -0.18 10.10 -5.51
N PRO A 96 0.92 9.58 -4.95
CA PRO A 96 2.05 9.06 -5.71
C PRO A 96 1.64 7.97 -6.72
N THR A 97 2.39 7.87 -7.81
CA THR A 97 2.10 6.90 -8.91
C THR A 97 2.03 5.46 -8.41
N TYR A 98 2.93 5.06 -7.51
CA TYR A 98 2.93 3.69 -6.93
C TYR A 98 1.72 3.38 -6.04
N MET A 99 0.96 4.39 -5.64
CA MET A 99 -0.31 4.24 -4.91
C MET A 99 -1.53 4.27 -5.84
N GLY A 100 -1.35 4.56 -7.14
CA GLY A 100 -2.39 4.64 -8.15
C GLY A 100 -2.62 6.04 -8.73
N ALA A 101 -1.82 7.05 -8.38
CA ALA A 101 -1.89 8.42 -8.91
C ALA A 101 -3.31 9.06 -8.83
N TYR A 102 -4.11 8.65 -7.85
CA TYR A 102 -5.48 9.16 -7.70
C TYR A 102 -5.50 10.57 -7.11
N SER A 103 -6.41 11.39 -7.59
CA SER A 103 -6.64 12.72 -7.02
C SER A 103 -7.60 12.65 -5.82
N ARG A 104 -7.47 13.59 -4.87
CA ARG A 104 -8.39 13.70 -3.74
C ARG A 104 -9.86 13.74 -4.18
N ALA A 105 -10.17 14.52 -5.22
CA ALA A 105 -11.54 14.63 -5.72
C ALA A 105 -12.10 13.29 -6.25
N ALA A 106 -11.25 12.49 -6.91
CA ALA A 106 -11.65 11.19 -7.43
C ALA A 106 -11.94 10.16 -6.33
N VAL A 107 -11.34 10.32 -5.15
CA VAL A 107 -11.42 9.36 -4.03
C VAL A 107 -12.20 9.88 -2.82
N ASP A 108 -12.83 11.02 -2.93
CA ASP A 108 -13.58 11.66 -1.84
C ASP A 108 -14.69 10.73 -1.28
N HIS A 109 -15.27 9.90 -2.12
CA HIS A 109 -16.28 8.92 -1.75
C HIS A 109 -15.78 7.84 -0.77
N PHE A 110 -14.46 7.60 -0.67
CA PHE A 110 -13.88 6.71 0.34
C PHE A 110 -13.74 7.38 1.71
N ILE A 111 -13.67 8.71 1.76
CA ILE A 111 -13.44 9.43 3.02
C ILE A 111 -14.66 9.29 3.92
N GLY A 112 -14.43 8.94 5.18
CA GLY A 112 -15.48 8.81 6.19
C GLY A 112 -15.16 7.81 7.28
N ASN A 113 -16.17 7.54 8.10
CA ASN A 113 -16.10 6.63 9.22
C ASN A 113 -16.76 5.29 8.85
N TYR A 114 -16.11 4.20 9.18
CA TYR A 114 -16.55 2.86 8.84
C TYR A 114 -16.68 1.99 10.08
N LEU A 115 -17.79 1.27 10.18
CA LEU A 115 -17.87 0.08 11.02
C LEU A 115 -17.12 -1.04 10.31
N THR A 116 -16.04 -1.50 10.90
CA THR A 116 -15.23 -2.60 10.36
C THR A 116 -15.56 -3.87 11.12
N ILE A 117 -15.88 -4.93 10.38
CA ILE A 117 -16.33 -6.22 10.93
C ILE A 117 -15.48 -7.35 10.33
N ARG A 118 -15.00 -8.25 11.17
CA ARG A 118 -14.30 -9.47 10.76
C ARG A 118 -14.48 -10.59 11.78
N PRO A 119 -14.24 -11.86 11.43
CA PRO A 119 -14.15 -12.94 12.42
C PRO A 119 -13.03 -12.68 13.43
N ALA A 120 -13.23 -13.08 14.67
CA ALA A 120 -12.19 -13.08 15.69
C ALA A 120 -11.18 -14.20 15.38
N PHE A 121 -9.89 -13.87 15.32
CA PHE A 121 -8.86 -14.87 15.01
C PHE A 121 -8.54 -15.79 16.20
N SER A 122 -8.72 -15.31 17.42
CA SER A 122 -8.36 -16.04 18.63
C SER A 122 -9.56 -16.67 19.35
N VAL A 123 -10.77 -16.29 18.99
CA VAL A 123 -12.03 -16.77 19.61
C VAL A 123 -12.94 -17.32 18.52
N PRO A 124 -13.00 -18.65 18.35
CA PRO A 124 -13.85 -19.25 17.34
C PRO A 124 -15.33 -18.83 17.48
N GLY A 125 -15.96 -18.48 16.37
CA GLY A 125 -17.35 -18.08 16.31
C GLY A 125 -17.66 -16.65 16.76
N ALA A 126 -16.70 -15.92 17.35
CA ALA A 126 -16.88 -14.51 17.67
C ALA A 126 -16.55 -13.59 16.49
N ILE A 127 -17.07 -12.38 16.54
CA ILE A 127 -16.85 -11.31 15.56
C ILE A 127 -16.14 -10.15 16.26
N ILE A 128 -15.13 -9.59 15.65
CA ILE A 128 -14.52 -8.33 16.09
C ILE A 128 -15.06 -7.20 15.25
N ALA A 129 -15.62 -6.22 15.93
CA ALA A 129 -16.12 -4.99 15.34
C ALA A 129 -15.38 -3.77 15.93
N TYR A 130 -14.98 -2.85 15.05
CA TYR A 130 -14.26 -1.64 15.42
C TYR A 130 -14.48 -0.53 14.40
N ARG A 131 -14.06 0.68 14.74
CA ARG A 131 -14.13 1.83 13.87
C ARG A 131 -12.86 1.92 13.02
N THR A 132 -13.02 2.22 11.74
CA THR A 132 -11.94 2.66 10.86
C THR A 132 -12.30 4.02 10.28
N ASP A 133 -11.41 4.99 10.41
CA ASP A 133 -11.53 6.29 9.77
C ASP A 133 -10.65 6.31 8.53
N ILE A 134 -11.21 6.68 7.37
CA ILE A 134 -10.47 6.93 6.14
C ILE A 134 -10.44 8.42 5.90
N LEU A 135 -9.24 8.98 5.76
CA LEU A 135 -8.97 10.41 5.68
C LEU A 135 -8.01 10.70 4.53
N TRP A 136 -8.02 11.95 4.04
CA TRP A 136 -6.95 12.44 3.17
C TRP A 136 -5.82 13.01 3.99
N ASP A 137 -4.60 12.61 3.70
CA ASP A 137 -3.39 13.16 4.31
C ASP A 137 -2.79 14.21 3.35
N PRO A 138 -2.79 15.51 3.73
CA PRO A 138 -2.21 16.56 2.89
C PRO A 138 -0.68 16.58 2.91
N ASP A 139 -0.05 16.08 3.99
CA ASP A 139 1.40 16.08 4.16
C ASP A 139 2.05 15.00 3.32
N TRP A 140 1.35 13.88 3.15
CA TRP A 140 1.69 12.83 2.19
C TRP A 140 0.45 12.52 1.36
N PRO A 141 0.22 13.26 0.25
CA PRO A 141 -1.03 13.25 -0.51
C PRO A 141 -1.49 11.84 -0.87
N SER A 142 -2.41 11.30 -0.07
CA SER A 142 -2.98 9.97 -0.26
C SER A 142 -4.07 9.71 0.78
N LEU A 143 -4.90 8.70 0.54
CA LEU A 143 -5.80 8.19 1.57
C LEU A 143 -5.02 7.43 2.63
N LEU A 144 -5.28 7.77 3.87
CA LEU A 144 -4.82 7.04 5.04
C LEU A 144 -6.01 6.43 5.77
N PHE A 145 -5.81 5.30 6.44
CA PHE A 145 -6.78 4.74 7.37
C PHE A 145 -6.21 4.64 8.78
N GLU A 146 -7.07 4.82 9.78
CA GLU A 146 -6.75 4.62 11.20
C GLU A 146 -7.84 3.78 11.86
N GLU A 147 -7.43 2.74 12.56
CA GLU A 147 -8.33 1.90 13.35
C GLU A 147 -8.49 2.47 14.76
N ARG A 148 -9.73 2.54 15.23
CA ARG A 148 -10.12 3.09 16.54
C ARG A 148 -11.16 2.17 17.19
N GLU A 149 -11.45 2.42 18.47
CA GLU A 149 -12.48 1.68 19.23
C GLU A 149 -12.30 0.14 19.18
N ARG A 150 -11.05 -0.30 19.05
CA ARG A 150 -10.73 -1.72 19.04
C ARG A 150 -10.71 -2.30 20.45
N PRO A 151 -11.28 -3.51 20.64
CA PRO A 151 -11.17 -4.22 21.93
C PRO A 151 -9.72 -4.60 22.26
N ASP A 152 -8.87 -4.74 21.22
CA ASP A 152 -7.44 -5.04 21.29
C ASP A 152 -6.61 -3.81 20.87
N ALA A 153 -6.78 -2.68 21.56
CA ALA A 153 -6.17 -1.38 21.23
C ALA A 153 -4.65 -1.42 20.91
N PRO A 154 -3.80 -2.26 21.56
CA PRO A 154 -2.38 -2.38 21.19
C PRO A 154 -2.12 -2.88 19.77
N TYR A 155 -3.13 -3.46 19.14
CA TYR A 155 -3.10 -3.97 17.75
C TYR A 155 -3.85 -3.08 16.75
N ALA A 156 -4.16 -1.83 17.12
CA ALA A 156 -4.70 -0.85 16.19
C ALA A 156 -3.68 -0.53 15.09
N HIS A 157 -4.15 -0.47 13.87
CA HIS A 157 -3.33 -0.22 12.70
C HIS A 157 -3.64 1.15 12.10
N ARG A 158 -2.59 1.75 11.57
CA ARG A 158 -2.64 2.91 10.69
C ARG A 158 -1.90 2.55 9.41
N GLY A 159 -2.42 2.96 8.27
CA GLY A 159 -1.82 2.62 6.99
C GLY A 159 -2.35 3.45 5.83
N ARG A 160 -2.06 3.01 4.61
CA ARG A 160 -2.37 3.72 3.38
C ARG A 160 -3.26 2.90 2.45
N LEU A 161 -4.02 3.61 1.60
CA LEU A 161 -4.81 3.01 0.55
C LEU A 161 -4.08 3.08 -0.79
N TYR A 162 -4.07 1.97 -1.49
CA TYR A 162 -3.55 1.81 -2.84
C TYR A 162 -4.72 1.49 -3.76
N ILE A 163 -4.90 2.30 -4.80
CA ILE A 163 -6.06 2.20 -5.72
C ILE A 163 -5.53 1.91 -7.13
N PRO A 164 -5.46 0.62 -7.53
CA PRO A 164 -5.01 0.27 -8.87
C PRO A 164 -5.98 0.79 -9.93
N ALA A 165 -5.47 1.41 -10.99
CA ALA A 165 -6.29 1.95 -12.07
C ALA A 165 -7.06 0.85 -12.86
N SER A 166 -6.56 -0.39 -12.84
CA SER A 166 -7.10 -1.52 -13.62
C SER A 166 -7.88 -2.54 -12.79
N SER A 167 -8.17 -2.26 -11.52
CA SER A 167 -8.86 -3.20 -10.64
C SER A 167 -10.06 -2.54 -9.95
N PRO A 168 -11.20 -3.27 -9.82
CA PRO A 168 -12.31 -2.84 -8.99
C PRO A 168 -12.04 -3.02 -7.49
N PHE A 169 -10.87 -3.54 -7.11
CA PHE A 169 -10.47 -3.75 -5.73
C PHE A 169 -9.40 -2.74 -5.32
N ILE A 170 -9.48 -2.30 -4.08
CA ILE A 170 -8.51 -1.40 -3.45
C ILE A 170 -7.77 -2.15 -2.34
N HIS A 171 -6.56 -1.67 -2.01
CA HIS A 171 -5.72 -2.29 -1.00
C HIS A 171 -5.50 -1.33 0.15
N LEU A 172 -5.78 -1.77 1.38
CA LEU A 172 -5.39 -1.09 2.61
C LEU A 172 -4.17 -1.82 3.17
N VAL A 173 -3.06 -1.12 3.28
CA VAL A 173 -1.79 -1.72 3.73
C VAL A 173 -1.28 -0.98 4.96
N SER A 174 -0.95 -1.72 6.01
CA SER A 174 -0.22 -1.20 7.16
C SER A 174 1.06 -1.98 7.41
N LEU A 175 2.10 -1.25 7.82
CA LEU A 175 3.39 -1.79 8.21
C LEU A 175 3.67 -1.34 9.65
N THR A 176 3.84 -2.30 10.54
CA THR A 176 4.14 -2.02 11.95
C THR A 176 5.25 -2.93 12.43
N LYS A 177 6.42 -2.37 12.74
CA LYS A 177 7.59 -3.12 13.25
C LYS A 177 7.95 -4.33 12.36
N GLY A 178 7.89 -4.16 11.04
CA GLY A 178 8.18 -5.22 10.07
C GLY A 178 7.05 -6.20 9.79
N ALA A 179 5.96 -6.17 10.55
CA ALA A 179 4.76 -6.94 10.24
C ALA A 179 3.88 -6.17 9.25
N MET A 180 3.44 -6.86 8.19
CA MET A 180 2.53 -6.33 7.19
C MET A 180 1.12 -6.89 7.44
N ARG A 181 0.12 -5.99 7.35
CA ARG A 181 -1.26 -6.38 7.17
C ARG A 181 -1.74 -5.84 5.83
N MET A 182 -2.39 -6.66 5.05
CA MET A 182 -3.01 -6.28 3.79
C MET A 182 -4.49 -6.62 3.83
N VAL A 183 -5.30 -5.66 3.41
CA VAL A 183 -6.72 -5.84 3.19
C VAL A 183 -7.00 -5.53 1.72
N VAL A 184 -7.70 -6.41 1.03
CA VAL A 184 -8.16 -6.21 -0.35
C VAL A 184 -9.68 -6.21 -0.32
N VAL A 185 -10.30 -5.08 -0.71
CA VAL A 185 -11.75 -4.90 -0.68
C VAL A 185 -12.25 -4.26 -1.97
N SER A 186 -13.52 -4.46 -2.26
CA SER A 186 -14.21 -3.80 -3.39
C SER A 186 -14.22 -2.28 -3.24
N GLN A 187 -14.60 -1.59 -4.30
CA GLN A 187 -15.02 -0.19 -4.24
C GLN A 187 -16.21 -0.04 -3.28
N VAL A 188 -16.44 1.19 -2.79
CA VAL A 188 -17.63 1.52 -2.00
C VAL A 188 -18.87 1.32 -2.87
N ASP A 189 -19.76 0.46 -2.45
CA ASP A 189 -21.03 0.20 -3.13
C ASP A 189 -22.13 1.23 -2.78
N ARG A 190 -23.35 1.02 -3.29
CA ARG A 190 -24.49 1.91 -3.02
C ARG A 190 -24.97 1.88 -1.56
N ALA A 191 -24.67 0.81 -0.83
CA ALA A 191 -24.96 0.69 0.60
C ALA A 191 -23.89 1.35 1.48
N GLY A 192 -22.82 1.85 0.87
CA GLY A 192 -21.67 2.40 1.56
C GLY A 192 -20.73 1.32 2.09
N GLU A 193 -20.72 0.14 1.48
CA GLU A 193 -19.96 -1.00 1.95
C GLU A 193 -18.78 -1.32 1.03
N MET A 194 -17.66 -1.72 1.63
CA MET A 194 -16.51 -2.33 0.96
C MET A 194 -16.33 -3.72 1.57
N ARG A 195 -16.26 -4.73 0.73
CA ARG A 195 -16.21 -6.13 1.15
C ARG A 195 -15.01 -6.83 0.55
N GLY A 196 -14.38 -7.73 1.28
CA GLY A 196 -13.23 -8.46 0.78
C GLY A 196 -12.52 -9.32 1.81
N ILE A 197 -11.20 -9.36 1.73
CA ILE A 197 -10.35 -10.24 2.54
C ILE A 197 -9.26 -9.47 3.27
N ILE A 198 -9.04 -9.82 4.53
CA ILE A 198 -7.87 -9.40 5.32
C ILE A 198 -6.87 -10.54 5.41
N THR A 199 -5.59 -10.23 5.20
CA THR A 199 -4.45 -11.13 5.44
C THR A 199 -3.51 -10.49 6.43
N THR A 200 -3.20 -11.22 7.51
CA THR A 200 -2.38 -10.72 8.62
C THR A 200 -1.73 -11.85 9.41
N LEU A 201 -0.98 -11.50 10.44
CA LEU A 201 -0.45 -12.45 11.41
C LEU A 201 -1.32 -12.45 12.67
N ASN A 202 -1.78 -13.62 13.07
CA ASN A 202 -2.45 -13.84 14.35
C ASN A 202 -1.48 -14.42 15.37
N LYS A 203 -1.38 -13.79 16.54
CA LYS A 203 -0.58 -14.31 17.64
C LYS A 203 -1.31 -15.48 18.30
N GLN A 204 -0.69 -16.66 18.25
CA GLN A 204 -1.21 -17.86 18.87
C GLN A 204 -0.14 -18.44 19.81
N ARG A 205 -0.40 -18.36 21.13
CA ARG A 205 0.59 -18.73 22.18
C ARG A 205 1.91 -17.96 22.00
N ALA A 206 3.00 -18.65 21.70
CA ALA A 206 4.34 -18.09 21.49
C ALA A 206 4.68 -17.85 20.01
N SER A 207 3.75 -18.12 19.08
CA SER A 207 3.98 -18.07 17.63
C SER A 207 3.04 -17.08 16.93
N PHE A 208 3.40 -16.69 15.72
CA PHE A 208 2.54 -15.93 14.82
C PHE A 208 2.18 -16.82 13.62
N LEU A 209 0.89 -16.94 13.34
CA LEU A 209 0.39 -17.70 12.20
C LEU A 209 -0.23 -16.76 11.17
N PRO A 210 0.06 -16.96 9.86
CA PRO A 210 -0.64 -16.26 8.80
C PRO A 210 -2.11 -16.65 8.82
N VAL A 211 -2.99 -15.66 8.75
CA VAL A 211 -4.44 -15.85 8.68
C VAL A 211 -5.05 -14.98 7.62
N SER A 212 -6.08 -15.50 6.96
CA SER A 212 -6.94 -14.74 6.05
C SER A 212 -8.39 -14.95 6.43
N ALA A 213 -9.18 -13.87 6.35
CA ALA A 213 -10.59 -13.92 6.71
C ALA A 213 -11.40 -12.88 5.91
N PRO A 214 -12.73 -13.06 5.74
CA PRO A 214 -13.58 -12.02 5.20
C PRO A 214 -13.56 -10.79 6.10
N ILE A 215 -13.71 -9.61 5.48
CA ILE A 215 -13.78 -8.33 6.18
C ILE A 215 -14.79 -7.43 5.47
N VAL A 216 -15.51 -6.64 6.24
CA VAL A 216 -16.46 -5.63 5.75
C VAL A 216 -16.15 -4.29 6.39
N TYR A 217 -16.17 -3.25 5.58
CA TYR A 217 -16.19 -1.85 6.00
C TYR A 217 -17.54 -1.26 5.60
N ALA A 218 -18.37 -0.91 6.57
CA ALA A 218 -19.67 -0.31 6.34
C ALA A 218 -19.63 1.17 6.75
N LYS A 219 -19.75 2.09 5.79
CA LYS A 219 -19.72 3.54 6.02
C LYS A 219 -20.91 3.95 6.88
N ARG A 220 -20.67 4.75 7.92
CA ARG A 220 -21.70 5.20 8.87
C ARG A 220 -21.43 6.64 9.30
N ASP A 221 -22.47 7.44 9.38
CA ASP A 221 -22.41 8.80 9.93
C ASP A 221 -22.40 8.78 11.47
N ALA A 222 -23.02 7.77 12.06
CA ALA A 222 -23.04 7.55 13.50
C ALA A 222 -23.04 6.03 13.82
N PHE A 223 -22.53 5.70 14.99
CA PHE A 223 -22.47 4.33 15.48
C PHE A 223 -23.46 4.16 16.64
N GLY A 224 -24.21 3.07 16.58
CA GLY A 224 -25.13 2.71 17.67
C GLY A 224 -24.41 2.30 18.95
N PRO A 225 -25.10 2.21 20.07
CA PRO A 225 -24.54 1.70 21.31
C PRO A 225 -24.08 0.24 21.10
N ASN A 226 -22.94 -0.10 21.70
CA ASN A 226 -22.31 -1.44 21.60
C ASN A 226 -21.99 -1.90 20.17
N ALA A 227 -21.80 -0.96 19.22
CA ALA A 227 -21.42 -1.30 17.83
C ALA A 227 -20.04 -1.97 17.74
N PHE A 228 -19.15 -1.71 18.71
CA PHE A 228 -17.77 -2.15 18.73
C PHE A 228 -17.50 -3.18 19.82
N GLY A 229 -16.40 -3.91 19.64
CA GLY A 229 -15.92 -4.90 20.59
C GLY A 229 -15.87 -6.32 20.05
N GLU A 230 -15.77 -7.27 20.96
CA GLU A 230 -15.92 -8.70 20.68
C GLU A 230 -17.41 -9.06 20.77
N ILE A 231 -18.02 -9.33 19.64
CA ILE A 231 -19.43 -9.62 19.49
C ILE A 231 -19.61 -11.15 19.44
N ARG A 232 -20.33 -11.69 20.41
CA ARG A 232 -20.61 -13.12 20.54
C ARG A 232 -22.06 -13.45 20.21
N GLU A 233 -22.32 -14.70 19.97
CA GLU A 233 -23.67 -15.24 19.80
C GLU A 233 -24.56 -14.81 20.98
N GLY A 234 -25.79 -14.37 20.69
CA GLY A 234 -26.71 -13.78 21.67
C GLY A 234 -26.66 -12.27 21.79
N ALA A 235 -25.60 -11.60 21.31
CA ALA A 235 -25.59 -10.15 21.18
C ALA A 235 -26.49 -9.67 20.05
N PRO A 236 -27.25 -8.57 20.18
CA PRO A 236 -28.15 -8.07 19.13
C PRO A 236 -27.47 -7.82 17.78
N GLN A 237 -26.20 -7.44 17.81
CA GLN A 237 -25.40 -7.16 16.62
C GLN A 237 -24.85 -8.42 15.94
N PHE A 238 -24.86 -9.58 16.62
CA PHE A 238 -24.18 -10.77 16.12
C PHE A 238 -24.78 -11.27 14.80
N ALA A 239 -26.11 -11.46 14.74
CA ALA A 239 -26.76 -11.98 13.54
C ALA A 239 -26.59 -11.07 12.31
N PRO A 240 -26.81 -9.73 12.37
CA PRO A 240 -26.57 -8.85 11.24
C PRO A 240 -25.08 -8.77 10.82
N TYR A 241 -24.14 -8.79 11.76
CA TYR A 241 -22.72 -8.76 11.42
C TYR A 241 -22.24 -10.08 10.79
N LYS A 242 -22.77 -11.20 11.30
CA LYS A 242 -22.51 -12.52 10.73
C LYS A 242 -23.02 -12.62 9.29
N ALA A 243 -24.23 -12.14 9.02
CA ALA A 243 -24.80 -12.12 7.68
C ALA A 243 -23.92 -11.35 6.69
N LEU A 244 -23.44 -10.14 7.05
CA LEU A 244 -22.53 -9.37 6.20
C LEU A 244 -21.22 -10.12 5.86
N LEU A 245 -20.67 -10.87 6.81
CA LEU A 245 -19.48 -11.68 6.58
C LEU A 245 -19.76 -12.90 5.69
N GLU A 246 -20.91 -13.56 5.88
CA GLU A 246 -21.36 -14.69 5.06
C GLU A 246 -21.63 -14.24 3.62
N ASP A 247 -22.31 -13.10 3.43
CA ASP A 247 -22.56 -12.49 2.12
C ASP A 247 -21.26 -12.12 1.41
N THR A 248 -20.25 -11.65 2.14
CA THR A 248 -18.92 -11.35 1.57
C THR A 248 -18.31 -12.56 0.89
N VAL A 249 -18.52 -13.75 1.42
CA VAL A 249 -18.02 -15.01 0.86
C VAL A 249 -18.95 -15.53 -0.23
N SER A 250 -20.27 -15.57 0.01
CA SER A 250 -21.27 -16.15 -0.91
C SER A 250 -21.41 -15.34 -2.19
N GLU A 251 -21.26 -14.02 -2.14
CA GLU A 251 -21.28 -13.11 -3.29
C GLU A 251 -19.92 -12.99 -4.01
N GLY A 252 -18.89 -13.67 -3.53
CA GLY A 252 -17.60 -13.78 -4.20
C GLY A 252 -16.61 -12.63 -3.97
N TYR A 253 -16.84 -11.76 -2.99
CA TYR A 253 -15.88 -10.71 -2.59
C TYR A 253 -14.65 -11.28 -1.87
N ALA A 254 -14.78 -12.43 -1.20
CA ALA A 254 -13.69 -13.17 -0.60
C ALA A 254 -13.82 -14.65 -0.97
N ARG A 255 -12.79 -15.21 -1.64
CA ARG A 255 -12.78 -16.62 -2.02
C ARG A 255 -11.53 -17.31 -1.51
N LEU A 256 -11.71 -18.39 -0.75
CA LEU A 256 -10.62 -19.30 -0.43
C LEU A 256 -10.58 -20.39 -1.52
N VAL A 257 -9.46 -20.51 -2.20
CA VAL A 257 -9.24 -21.58 -3.18
C VAL A 257 -8.67 -22.77 -2.41
N GLY A 258 -9.45 -23.83 -2.28
CA GLY A 258 -9.02 -25.10 -1.68
C GLY A 258 -8.05 -25.83 -2.61
N VAL A 259 -7.13 -26.58 -2.00
CA VAL A 259 -6.24 -27.54 -2.67
C VAL A 259 -6.93 -28.89 -2.74
#